data_c68439f9bb4def97813cb9ba5df678fb
#
_entry.id   c68439f9bb4def97813cb9ba5df678fb
#
_cell.length_a   1.000
_cell.length_b   1.000
_cell.length_c   1.000
_cell.angle_alpha   90.00
_cell.angle_beta   90.00
_cell.angle_gamma   90.00
#
_symmetry.space_group_name_H-M   'P 1'
#
loop_
_entity.id
_entity.type
_entity.pdbx_description
1 polymer ?
#
loop_
_entity_poly.entity_id
_entity_poly.type
_entity_poly.pdbx_seq_one_letter_code
_entity_poly.pdbx_strand_id
1 'polypeptide(L)'
;MMLWTVLADELGEQCGVSTAADVSAVSSRIKSQGWSYMTISLPQFCKDFERSLADEQVSSTSFVGFRRKGGTPIFLGGFLDLIFDRGTGILLPEPSIDSIHAVRQLTLLFAKMELRTSAKREAAAMRGFVEVETDVQEKSLFLQEEELESRRVFGDSRDSLLSHFRRMSNLLWGEVFAELGSILYREQHGGINPTAADPSLVLRPRHGPGATADKLFGNEKFDLSEWPRRLDDVFPYGEYAVPNARYIEDRYREVTLVEPEDERPVRVVAVPKTMKTPRIIAIEPTAMQYMQQGLSRVLVRLIERDSRVLAGALCGFADQMPNRVMAREGSLTGALATLDLSEASDRVSHLLVQNLVHRWPLVKEAIEVTRSTRADVQGIGVIPLSKYASMGSALTFPVEAMCFLTLVFLGIEWEQGSRLTRDRIISDFLGRVRVYGD
;
A
#
# COMPACT_ATOMS: atom_id res chain seq x y z
N MET A 1 -11.69 -19.09 24.19
CA MET A 1 -12.56 -20.28 24.06
C MET A 1 -13.99 -19.97 24.48
N MET A 2 -14.23 -19.54 25.71
CA MET A 2 -15.59 -19.24 26.23
C MET A 2 -16.39 -18.30 25.28
N LEU A 3 -15.82 -17.18 24.84
CA LEU A 3 -16.49 -16.26 23.92
C LEU A 3 -16.88 -16.92 22.59
N TRP A 4 -16.00 -17.75 22.02
CA TRP A 4 -16.31 -18.48 20.78
C TRP A 4 -17.43 -19.49 20.97
N THR A 5 -17.46 -20.18 22.11
CA THR A 5 -18.51 -21.15 22.44
C THR A 5 -19.87 -20.46 22.56
N VAL A 6 -19.94 -19.37 23.33
CA VAL A 6 -21.20 -18.60 23.48
C VAL A 6 -21.73 -18.12 22.13
N LEU A 7 -20.84 -17.56 21.30
CA LEU A 7 -21.22 -17.11 19.97
C LEU A 7 -21.68 -18.28 19.07
N ALA A 8 -21.03 -19.44 19.17
CA ALA A 8 -21.42 -20.63 18.42
C ALA A 8 -22.81 -21.14 18.82
N ASP A 9 -23.11 -21.14 20.11
CA ASP A 9 -24.41 -21.57 20.63
C ASP A 9 -25.52 -20.60 20.20
N GLU A 10 -25.31 -19.27 20.34
CA GLU A 10 -26.27 -18.25 19.87
C GLU A 10 -26.57 -18.37 18.36
N LEU A 11 -25.52 -18.43 17.55
CA LEU A 11 -25.70 -18.55 16.08
C LEU A 11 -26.27 -19.91 15.68
N GLY A 12 -25.95 -20.96 16.45
CA GLY A 12 -26.54 -22.29 16.28
C GLY A 12 -28.06 -22.29 16.53
N GLU A 13 -28.49 -21.67 17.63
CA GLU A 13 -29.92 -21.49 17.94
C GLU A 13 -30.65 -20.68 16.85
N GLN A 14 -30.04 -19.57 16.43
CA GLN A 14 -30.59 -18.71 15.37
C GLN A 14 -30.81 -19.47 14.04
N CYS A 15 -29.87 -20.34 13.67
CA CYS A 15 -29.94 -21.11 12.41
C CYS A 15 -30.57 -22.50 12.56
N GLY A 16 -30.97 -22.90 13.76
CA GLY A 16 -31.49 -24.25 14.03
C GLY A 16 -30.43 -25.36 13.88
N VAL A 17 -29.16 -25.04 14.16
CA VAL A 17 -28.00 -25.93 13.95
C VAL A 17 -27.33 -26.27 15.30
N SER A 18 -27.00 -27.55 15.50
CA SER A 18 -26.22 -27.98 16.68
C SER A 18 -24.73 -27.71 16.46
N THR A 19 -24.11 -26.98 17.38
CA THR A 19 -22.68 -26.59 17.34
C THR A 19 -21.80 -27.42 18.28
N ALA A 20 -22.36 -28.38 19.02
CA ALA A 20 -21.64 -29.14 20.06
C ALA A 20 -20.38 -29.88 19.53
N ALA A 21 -20.47 -30.45 18.32
CA ALA A 21 -19.32 -31.12 17.67
C ALA A 21 -18.24 -30.10 17.25
N ASP A 22 -18.64 -28.93 16.79
CA ASP A 22 -17.73 -27.84 16.37
C ASP A 22 -17.01 -27.25 17.58
N VAL A 23 -17.72 -27.00 18.70
CA VAL A 23 -17.14 -26.56 19.98
C VAL A 23 -16.09 -27.55 20.46
N SER A 24 -16.38 -28.86 20.41
CA SER A 24 -15.45 -29.91 20.78
C SER A 24 -14.21 -29.92 19.87
N ALA A 25 -14.41 -29.81 18.55
CA ALA A 25 -13.34 -29.76 17.56
C ALA A 25 -12.44 -28.55 17.77
N VAL A 26 -13.01 -27.34 17.96
CA VAL A 26 -12.26 -26.09 18.21
C VAL A 26 -11.47 -26.21 19.51
N SER A 27 -12.08 -26.74 20.59
CA SER A 27 -11.42 -26.94 21.89
C SER A 27 -10.20 -27.87 21.77
N SER A 28 -10.33 -28.98 21.03
CA SER A 28 -9.23 -29.91 20.78
C SER A 28 -8.11 -29.26 19.93
N ARG A 29 -8.48 -28.56 18.88
CA ARG A 29 -7.53 -27.89 17.99
C ARG A 29 -6.76 -26.75 18.67
N ILE A 30 -7.40 -25.98 19.55
CA ILE A 30 -6.73 -24.94 20.34
C ILE A 30 -5.70 -25.57 21.29
N LYS A 31 -6.00 -26.72 21.91
CA LYS A 31 -5.04 -27.42 22.78
C LYS A 31 -3.79 -27.87 22.04
N SER A 32 -3.92 -28.30 20.78
CA SER A 32 -2.81 -28.80 19.95
C SER A 32 -2.08 -27.74 19.14
N GLN A 33 -2.79 -26.72 18.63
CA GLN A 33 -2.26 -25.70 17.70
C GLN A 33 -2.18 -24.30 18.33
N GLY A 34 -2.72 -24.11 19.53
CA GLY A 34 -2.74 -22.83 20.20
C GLY A 34 -3.55 -21.76 19.44
N TRP A 35 -3.17 -20.53 19.61
CA TRP A 35 -3.81 -19.37 18.96
C TRP A 35 -3.74 -19.39 17.44
N SER A 36 -2.77 -20.12 16.84
CA SER A 36 -2.68 -20.19 15.36
C SER A 36 -3.90 -20.84 14.73
N TYR A 37 -4.60 -21.71 15.43
CA TYR A 37 -5.86 -22.25 14.92
C TYR A 37 -6.92 -21.16 14.76
N MET A 38 -7.09 -20.30 15.77
CA MET A 38 -8.10 -19.24 15.79
C MET A 38 -7.77 -18.07 14.86
N THR A 39 -6.47 -17.74 14.72
CA THR A 39 -6.03 -16.53 14.02
C THR A 39 -5.49 -16.78 12.62
N ILE A 40 -5.26 -18.04 12.25
CA ILE A 40 -4.75 -18.42 10.92
C ILE A 40 -5.66 -19.44 10.25
N SER A 41 -5.91 -20.60 10.92
CA SER A 41 -6.65 -21.70 10.29
C SER A 41 -8.12 -21.35 10.06
N LEU A 42 -8.80 -20.75 11.04
CA LEU A 42 -10.19 -20.32 10.90
C LEU A 42 -10.36 -19.18 9.87
N PRO A 43 -9.55 -18.11 9.87
CA PRO A 43 -9.60 -17.11 8.81
C PRO A 43 -9.31 -17.67 7.40
N GLN A 44 -8.43 -18.67 7.28
CA GLN A 44 -8.20 -19.35 6.01
C GLN A 44 -9.44 -20.16 5.58
N PHE A 45 -10.09 -20.84 6.52
CA PHE A 45 -11.37 -21.51 6.26
C PHE A 45 -12.41 -20.51 5.72
N CYS A 46 -12.49 -19.30 6.30
CA CYS A 46 -13.40 -18.27 5.82
C CYS A 46 -13.10 -17.82 4.39
N LYS A 47 -11.81 -17.65 4.05
CA LYS A 47 -11.42 -17.31 2.67
C LYS A 47 -11.82 -18.38 1.66
N ASP A 48 -11.62 -19.64 2.02
CA ASP A 48 -12.02 -20.76 1.18
C ASP A 48 -13.55 -20.83 1.06
N PHE A 49 -14.28 -20.50 2.13
CA PHE A 49 -15.73 -20.42 2.15
C PHE A 49 -16.26 -19.28 1.24
N GLU A 50 -15.69 -18.06 1.38
CA GLU A 50 -16.06 -16.91 0.55
C GLU A 50 -15.78 -17.17 -0.94
N ARG A 51 -14.65 -17.83 -1.25
CA ARG A 51 -14.36 -18.28 -2.61
C ARG A 51 -15.40 -19.29 -3.12
N SER A 52 -15.77 -20.25 -2.27
CA SER A 52 -16.77 -21.26 -2.65
C SER A 52 -18.14 -20.65 -2.90
N LEU A 53 -18.50 -19.56 -2.21
CA LEU A 53 -19.71 -18.79 -2.50
C LEU A 53 -19.61 -18.07 -3.85
N ALA A 54 -18.45 -17.46 -4.17
CA ALA A 54 -18.24 -16.78 -5.44
C ALA A 54 -18.21 -17.72 -6.63
N ASP A 55 -17.63 -18.92 -6.45
CA ASP A 55 -17.53 -19.97 -7.47
C ASP A 55 -18.81 -20.82 -7.55
N GLU A 56 -19.81 -20.55 -6.69
CA GLU A 56 -21.05 -21.33 -6.51
C GLU A 56 -20.80 -22.83 -6.24
N GLN A 57 -19.57 -23.20 -5.90
CA GLN A 57 -19.13 -24.58 -5.65
C GLN A 57 -17.93 -24.66 -4.74
N VAL A 58 -17.91 -25.66 -3.88
CA VAL A 58 -16.77 -26.03 -3.04
C VAL A 58 -15.71 -26.78 -3.86
N SER A 59 -14.57 -26.17 -4.11
CA SER A 59 -13.44 -26.81 -4.80
C SER A 59 -12.85 -27.96 -3.98
N SER A 60 -12.34 -28.99 -4.67
CA SER A 60 -11.63 -30.12 -4.03
C SER A 60 -10.35 -29.70 -3.31
N THR A 61 -9.75 -28.58 -3.70
CA THR A 61 -8.52 -28.02 -3.14
C THR A 61 -8.74 -27.03 -1.99
N SER A 62 -9.99 -26.61 -1.72
CA SER A 62 -10.34 -25.71 -0.61
C SER A 62 -10.36 -26.44 0.74
N PHE A 63 -10.35 -25.66 1.84
CA PHE A 63 -10.48 -26.16 3.22
C PHE A 63 -9.39 -27.16 3.63
N VAL A 64 -8.15 -26.89 3.20
CA VAL A 64 -7.00 -27.74 3.55
C VAL A 64 -6.85 -27.85 5.07
N GLY A 65 -6.70 -29.10 5.56
CA GLY A 65 -6.60 -29.40 7.00
C GLY A 65 -7.95 -29.60 7.72
N PHE A 66 -9.08 -29.52 6.97
CA PHE A 66 -10.40 -29.86 7.48
C PHE A 66 -10.92 -31.13 6.80
N ARG A 67 -11.42 -32.07 7.63
CA ARG A 67 -12.02 -33.30 7.12
C ARG A 67 -13.31 -32.99 6.39
N ARG A 68 -13.57 -33.72 5.30
CA ARG A 68 -14.80 -33.61 4.50
C ARG A 68 -15.73 -34.78 4.70
N LYS A 69 -17.01 -34.55 4.42
CA LYS A 69 -18.05 -35.56 4.23
C LYS A 69 -18.81 -35.18 2.97
N GLY A 70 -18.63 -35.95 1.91
CA GLY A 70 -19.11 -35.55 0.58
C GLY A 70 -18.31 -34.36 0.02
N GLY A 71 -18.99 -33.38 -0.56
CA GLY A 71 -18.42 -32.17 -1.14
C GLY A 71 -18.03 -31.08 -0.13
N THR A 72 -18.51 -31.15 1.12
CA THR A 72 -18.34 -30.07 2.12
C THR A 72 -17.49 -30.48 3.33
N PRO A 73 -16.86 -29.52 4.07
CA PRO A 73 -16.22 -29.81 5.35
C PRO A 73 -17.20 -30.32 6.42
N ILE A 74 -16.69 -31.17 7.35
CA ILE A 74 -17.44 -31.58 8.53
C ILE A 74 -17.56 -30.44 9.55
N PHE A 75 -16.49 -29.67 9.71
CA PHE A 75 -16.45 -28.50 10.60
C PHE A 75 -17.43 -27.44 10.11
N LEU A 76 -18.26 -26.92 11.01
CA LEU A 76 -19.39 -26.03 10.74
C LEU A 76 -20.38 -26.65 9.74
N GLY A 77 -20.39 -27.98 9.63
CA GLY A 77 -21.15 -28.71 8.62
C GLY A 77 -22.66 -28.46 8.69
N GLY A 78 -23.21 -28.24 9.88
CA GLY A 78 -24.64 -27.91 10.04
C GLY A 78 -25.02 -26.60 9.36
N PHE A 79 -24.18 -25.55 9.47
CA PHE A 79 -24.37 -24.29 8.76
C PHE A 79 -24.13 -24.45 7.25
N LEU A 80 -23.07 -25.21 6.88
CA LEU A 80 -22.72 -25.42 5.47
C LEU A 80 -23.80 -26.18 4.70
N ASP A 81 -24.55 -27.07 5.34
CA ASP A 81 -25.67 -27.81 4.74
C ASP A 81 -26.88 -26.94 4.40
N LEU A 82 -26.97 -25.76 5.02
CA LEU A 82 -27.99 -24.74 4.70
C LEU A 82 -27.51 -23.79 3.58
N ILE A 83 -26.31 -23.99 3.08
CA ILE A 83 -25.67 -23.13 2.07
C ILE A 83 -25.32 -23.94 0.81
N PHE A 84 -24.75 -25.12 0.99
CA PHE A 84 -24.30 -26.00 -0.09
C PHE A 84 -24.92 -27.40 0.01
N ASP A 85 -25.17 -28.03 -1.12
CA ASP A 85 -25.49 -29.47 -1.14
C ASP A 85 -24.30 -30.28 -0.60
N ARG A 86 -24.52 -31.07 0.42
CA ARG A 86 -23.45 -31.82 1.10
C ARG A 86 -22.76 -32.84 0.20
N GLY A 87 -23.48 -33.43 -0.74
CA GLY A 87 -22.94 -34.48 -1.62
C GLY A 87 -22.02 -33.91 -2.68
N THR A 88 -22.48 -32.86 -3.35
CA THR A 88 -21.83 -32.26 -4.51
C THR A 88 -20.97 -31.05 -4.18
N GLY A 89 -21.27 -30.35 -3.09
CA GLY A 89 -20.64 -29.05 -2.74
C GLY A 89 -21.15 -27.88 -3.59
N ILE A 90 -22.24 -28.05 -4.34
CA ILE A 90 -22.86 -27.00 -5.16
C ILE A 90 -23.68 -26.09 -4.25
N LEU A 91 -23.66 -24.78 -4.54
CA LEU A 91 -24.46 -23.77 -3.84
C LEU A 91 -25.95 -24.08 -4.01
N LEU A 92 -26.71 -24.03 -2.93
CA LEU A 92 -28.15 -24.20 -2.97
C LEU A 92 -28.84 -23.04 -3.70
N PRO A 93 -29.97 -23.24 -4.36
CA PRO A 93 -30.73 -22.18 -5.03
C PRO A 93 -31.17 -21.03 -4.08
N GLU A 94 -31.47 -21.36 -2.83
CA GLU A 94 -31.81 -20.42 -1.75
C GLU A 94 -30.92 -20.66 -0.53
N PRO A 95 -29.65 -20.18 -0.55
CA PRO A 95 -28.73 -20.38 0.55
C PRO A 95 -29.14 -19.52 1.74
N SER A 96 -29.04 -20.06 2.97
CA SER A 96 -29.33 -19.35 4.20
C SER A 96 -28.33 -18.21 4.44
N ILE A 97 -28.81 -16.97 4.39
CA ILE A 97 -28.00 -15.78 4.67
C ILE A 97 -27.52 -15.76 6.13
N ASP A 98 -28.37 -16.17 7.09
CA ASP A 98 -27.99 -16.25 8.50
C ASP A 98 -26.87 -17.26 8.72
N SER A 99 -26.90 -18.40 8.02
CA SER A 99 -25.82 -19.38 8.09
C SER A 99 -24.53 -18.88 7.44
N ILE A 100 -24.59 -18.13 6.34
CA ILE A 100 -23.43 -17.46 5.75
C ILE A 100 -22.83 -16.47 6.76
N HIS A 101 -23.66 -15.66 7.41
CA HIS A 101 -23.24 -14.75 8.46
C HIS A 101 -22.60 -15.49 9.64
N ALA A 102 -23.22 -16.58 10.12
CA ALA A 102 -22.72 -17.39 11.23
C ALA A 102 -21.34 -17.98 10.94
N VAL A 103 -21.12 -18.58 9.76
CA VAL A 103 -19.81 -19.11 9.36
C VAL A 103 -18.75 -18.01 9.36
N ARG A 104 -19.05 -16.82 8.81
CA ARG A 104 -18.11 -15.69 8.82
C ARG A 104 -17.81 -15.20 10.22
N GLN A 105 -18.82 -15.03 11.08
CA GLN A 105 -18.62 -14.59 12.46
C GLN A 105 -17.72 -15.57 13.25
N LEU A 106 -18.02 -16.85 13.19
CA LEU A 106 -17.27 -17.89 13.92
C LEU A 106 -15.83 -18.04 13.45
N THR A 107 -15.58 -17.85 12.16
CA THR A 107 -14.24 -18.03 11.59
C THR A 107 -13.38 -16.77 11.63
N LEU A 108 -13.98 -15.58 11.68
CA LEU A 108 -13.26 -14.31 11.66
C LEU A 108 -13.16 -13.63 13.04
N LEU A 109 -13.83 -14.13 14.09
CA LEU A 109 -13.89 -13.51 15.42
C LEU A 109 -12.51 -13.05 15.93
N PHE A 110 -11.46 -13.84 15.72
CA PHE A 110 -10.11 -13.56 16.18
C PHE A 110 -9.12 -13.23 15.05
N ALA A 111 -9.60 -13.03 13.82
CA ALA A 111 -8.74 -12.83 12.63
C ALA A 111 -7.83 -11.60 12.72
N LYS A 112 -8.28 -10.55 13.41
CA LYS A 112 -7.55 -9.27 13.57
C LYS A 112 -6.80 -9.15 14.89
N MET A 113 -6.74 -10.24 15.69
CA MET A 113 -6.02 -10.22 16.96
C MET A 113 -4.53 -10.05 16.73
N GLU A 114 -3.97 -8.97 17.27
CA GLU A 114 -2.53 -8.69 17.20
C GLU A 114 -1.79 -9.56 18.22
N LEU A 115 -1.09 -10.56 17.71
CA LEU A 115 -0.25 -11.45 18.50
C LEU A 115 1.17 -11.44 17.93
N ARG A 116 2.15 -11.64 18.81
CA ARG A 116 3.55 -11.76 18.41
C ARG A 116 3.71 -12.96 17.47
N THR A 117 4.38 -12.71 16.37
CA THR A 117 4.83 -13.75 15.44
C THR A 117 6.03 -14.51 16.01
N SER A 118 6.24 -15.75 15.55
CA SER A 118 7.44 -16.48 15.91
C SER A 118 8.66 -15.93 15.16
N ALA A 119 9.84 -16.04 15.77
CA ALA A 119 11.11 -15.63 15.15
C ALA A 119 11.33 -16.24 13.75
N LYS A 120 10.85 -17.48 13.53
CA LYS A 120 10.89 -18.12 12.21
C LYS A 120 10.06 -17.38 11.16
N ARG A 121 8.87 -16.90 11.53
CA ARG A 121 7.99 -16.12 10.63
C ARG A 121 8.51 -14.71 10.40
N GLU A 122 9.10 -14.09 11.42
CA GLU A 122 9.76 -12.79 11.27
C GLU A 122 10.94 -12.89 10.30
N ALA A 123 11.83 -13.88 10.49
CA ALA A 123 12.93 -14.14 9.57
C ALA A 123 12.46 -14.47 8.14
N ALA A 124 11.35 -15.18 7.99
CA ALA A 124 10.76 -15.44 6.68
C ALA A 124 10.23 -14.15 6.03
N ALA A 125 9.59 -13.26 6.80
CA ALA A 125 9.11 -11.98 6.29
C ALA A 125 10.27 -11.05 5.87
N MET A 126 11.39 -11.05 6.62
CA MET A 126 12.60 -10.30 6.22
C MET A 126 13.19 -10.84 4.90
N ARG A 127 13.23 -12.16 4.71
CA ARG A 127 13.65 -12.75 3.41
C ARG A 127 12.69 -12.37 2.29
N GLY A 128 11.37 -12.44 2.53
CA GLY A 128 10.35 -12.01 1.57
C GLY A 128 10.53 -10.55 1.13
N PHE A 129 10.91 -9.66 2.05
CA PHE A 129 11.24 -8.27 1.70
C PHE A 129 12.39 -8.17 0.68
N VAL A 130 13.44 -8.99 0.84
CA VAL A 130 14.58 -9.04 -0.10
C VAL A 130 14.20 -9.73 -1.42
N GLU A 131 13.39 -10.78 -1.37
CA GLU A 131 12.90 -11.46 -2.57
C GLU A 131 12.07 -10.51 -3.45
N VAL A 132 11.21 -9.69 -2.84
CA VAL A 132 10.44 -8.65 -3.56
C VAL A 132 11.38 -7.60 -4.18
N GLU A 133 12.46 -7.24 -3.48
CA GLU A 133 13.47 -6.30 -4.00
C GLU A 133 14.13 -6.84 -5.28
N THR A 134 14.48 -8.13 -5.27
CA THR A 134 15.07 -8.81 -6.45
C THR A 134 14.06 -8.85 -7.61
N ASP A 135 12.79 -9.21 -7.36
CA ASP A 135 11.73 -9.24 -8.36
C ASP A 135 11.49 -7.86 -8.99
N VAL A 136 11.50 -6.79 -8.18
CA VAL A 136 11.37 -5.41 -8.65
C VAL A 136 12.56 -4.99 -9.51
N GLN A 137 13.77 -5.40 -9.14
CA GLN A 137 14.98 -5.15 -9.93
C GLN A 137 14.91 -5.83 -11.30
N GLU A 138 14.58 -7.12 -11.33
CA GLU A 138 14.47 -7.89 -12.57
C GLU A 138 13.42 -7.28 -13.53
N LYS A 139 12.26 -6.92 -13.00
CA LYS A 139 11.21 -6.25 -13.80
C LYS A 139 11.60 -4.87 -14.29
N SER A 140 12.38 -4.13 -13.51
CA SER A 140 12.91 -2.83 -13.92
C SER A 140 13.90 -2.98 -15.07
N LEU A 141 14.79 -3.98 -15.00
CA LEU A 141 15.71 -4.30 -16.11
C LEU A 141 14.94 -4.72 -17.38
N PHE A 142 13.94 -5.57 -17.25
CA PHE A 142 13.08 -5.96 -18.36
C PHE A 142 12.45 -4.75 -19.08
N LEU A 143 11.90 -3.79 -18.32
CA LEU A 143 11.30 -2.59 -18.88
C LEU A 143 12.33 -1.69 -19.59
N GLN A 144 13.56 -1.62 -19.07
CA GLN A 144 14.64 -0.87 -19.71
C GLN A 144 15.12 -1.55 -21.00
N GLU A 145 15.25 -2.86 -20.98
CA GLU A 145 15.62 -3.65 -22.17
C GLU A 145 14.56 -3.55 -23.27
N GLU A 146 13.27 -3.62 -22.90
CA GLU A 146 12.15 -3.45 -23.84
C GLU A 146 12.18 -2.05 -24.48
N GLU A 147 12.43 -1.01 -23.71
CA GLU A 147 12.54 0.35 -24.26
C GLU A 147 13.76 0.50 -25.19
N LEU A 148 14.90 -0.09 -24.86
CA LEU A 148 16.10 -0.08 -25.71
C LEU A 148 15.87 -0.85 -27.01
N GLU A 149 15.21 -2.00 -26.94
CA GLU A 149 14.87 -2.78 -28.15
C GLU A 149 13.87 -2.05 -29.04
N SER A 150 12.86 -1.40 -28.46
CA SER A 150 11.92 -0.54 -29.18
C SER A 150 12.66 0.55 -29.97
N ARG A 151 13.62 1.23 -29.32
CA ARG A 151 14.47 2.24 -29.99
C ARG A 151 15.32 1.64 -31.12
N ARG A 152 15.87 0.45 -30.91
CA ARG A 152 16.73 -0.25 -31.87
C ARG A 152 15.96 -0.68 -33.12
N VAL A 153 14.75 -1.22 -32.93
CA VAL A 153 13.93 -1.78 -34.00
C VAL A 153 13.19 -0.68 -34.77
N PHE A 154 12.58 0.27 -34.09
CA PHE A 154 11.69 1.27 -34.65
C PHE A 154 12.31 2.67 -34.77
N GLY A 155 13.55 2.85 -34.32
CA GLY A 155 14.25 4.14 -34.35
C GLY A 155 13.83 5.10 -33.24
N ASP A 156 12.78 4.78 -32.50
CA ASP A 156 12.35 5.51 -31.31
C ASP A 156 11.68 4.59 -30.26
N SER A 157 11.36 5.12 -29.09
CA SER A 157 10.74 4.37 -27.99
C SER A 157 9.25 4.70 -27.79
N ARG A 158 8.58 5.30 -28.80
CA ARG A 158 7.18 5.77 -28.65
C ARG A 158 6.19 4.67 -28.32
N ASP A 159 6.46 3.46 -28.74
CA ASP A 159 5.61 2.30 -28.52
C ASP A 159 6.08 1.39 -27.36
N SER A 160 7.14 1.80 -26.63
CA SER A 160 7.56 1.08 -25.42
C SER A 160 6.57 1.23 -24.27
N LEU A 161 6.55 0.24 -23.37
CA LEU A 161 5.71 0.25 -22.16
C LEU A 161 5.95 1.50 -21.31
N LEU A 162 7.21 1.88 -21.11
CA LEU A 162 7.57 3.10 -20.37
C LEU A 162 7.10 4.37 -21.08
N SER A 163 7.12 4.41 -22.41
CA SER A 163 6.60 5.55 -23.17
C SER A 163 5.09 5.71 -23.01
N HIS A 164 4.34 4.62 -23.07
CA HIS A 164 2.90 4.63 -22.79
C HIS A 164 2.62 5.08 -21.37
N PHE A 165 3.39 4.59 -20.38
CA PHE A 165 3.28 5.00 -19.00
C PHE A 165 3.53 6.50 -18.80
N ARG A 166 4.64 7.05 -19.38
CA ARG A 166 4.95 8.49 -19.34
C ARG A 166 3.83 9.35 -19.92
N ARG A 167 3.26 8.92 -21.04
CA ARG A 167 2.15 9.62 -21.70
C ARG A 167 0.91 9.63 -20.80
N MET A 168 0.52 8.48 -20.25
CA MET A 168 -0.64 8.37 -19.37
C MET A 168 -0.42 9.14 -18.07
N SER A 169 0.76 9.06 -17.47
CA SER A 169 1.13 9.86 -16.30
C SER A 169 0.96 11.36 -16.56
N ASN A 170 1.46 11.86 -17.68
CA ASN A 170 1.31 13.27 -18.03
C ASN A 170 -0.16 13.67 -18.25
N LEU A 171 -0.98 12.76 -18.78
CA LEU A 171 -2.41 13.00 -18.98
C LEU A 171 -3.16 13.14 -17.64
N LEU A 172 -2.83 12.30 -16.67
CA LEU A 172 -3.50 12.26 -15.35
C LEU A 172 -2.95 13.33 -14.39
N TRP A 173 -1.63 13.49 -14.35
CA TRP A 173 -0.93 14.21 -13.29
C TRP A 173 -0.25 15.49 -13.74
N GLY A 174 -0.29 15.81 -15.04
CA GLY A 174 0.44 16.94 -15.61
C GLY A 174 0.16 18.28 -14.92
N GLU A 175 -1.09 18.57 -14.56
CA GLU A 175 -1.48 19.79 -13.83
C GLU A 175 -0.94 19.80 -12.39
N VAL A 176 -1.00 18.65 -11.70
CA VAL A 176 -0.47 18.51 -10.34
C VAL A 176 1.04 18.73 -10.31
N PHE A 177 1.76 18.12 -11.25
CA PHE A 177 3.21 18.25 -11.32
C PHE A 177 3.66 19.64 -11.80
N ALA A 178 2.91 20.27 -12.72
CA ALA A 178 3.19 21.65 -13.13
C ALA A 178 3.11 22.62 -11.96
N GLU A 179 2.07 22.50 -11.14
CA GLU A 179 1.89 23.34 -9.98
C GLU A 179 2.91 23.04 -8.87
N LEU A 180 3.19 21.74 -8.59
CA LEU A 180 4.24 21.36 -7.65
C LEU A 180 5.62 21.88 -8.13
N GLY A 181 5.94 21.73 -9.40
CA GLY A 181 7.17 22.29 -9.98
C GLY A 181 7.27 23.80 -9.84
N SER A 182 6.15 24.52 -10.00
CA SER A 182 6.10 25.97 -9.79
C SER A 182 6.31 26.36 -8.33
N ILE A 183 5.81 25.56 -7.39
CA ILE A 183 6.05 25.76 -5.95
C ILE A 183 7.53 25.55 -5.66
N LEU A 184 8.12 24.42 -6.09
CA LEU A 184 9.54 24.10 -5.89
C LEU A 184 10.46 25.17 -6.51
N TYR A 185 10.15 25.64 -7.72
CA TYR A 185 10.91 26.72 -8.36
C TYR A 185 10.90 28.00 -7.53
N ARG A 186 9.75 28.38 -6.99
CA ARG A 186 9.64 29.59 -6.13
C ARG A 186 10.40 29.45 -4.82
N GLU A 187 10.34 28.26 -4.20
CA GLU A 187 11.11 27.97 -2.97
C GLU A 187 12.61 28.14 -3.21
N GLN A 188 13.13 27.66 -4.36
CA GLN A 188 14.56 27.73 -4.68
C GLN A 188 15.04 29.11 -5.15
N HIS A 189 14.20 29.93 -5.78
CA HIS A 189 14.65 31.15 -6.48
C HIS A 189 14.01 32.45 -5.98
N GLY A 190 12.91 32.40 -5.29
CA GLY A 190 12.10 33.58 -5.01
C GLY A 190 11.92 33.95 -3.54
N GLY A 191 12.41 33.12 -2.65
CA GLY A 191 12.06 33.25 -1.24
C GLY A 191 10.56 33.03 -0.98
N ILE A 192 10.21 32.84 0.25
CA ILE A 192 8.81 32.67 0.68
C ILE A 192 8.07 33.97 0.41
N ASN A 193 7.24 34.02 -0.63
CA ASN A 193 6.28 35.12 -0.76
C ASN A 193 5.02 34.74 0.05
N PRO A 194 4.83 35.28 1.26
CA PRO A 194 3.69 34.94 2.10
C PRO A 194 2.33 35.42 1.54
N THR A 195 2.35 36.15 0.43
CA THR A 195 1.15 36.62 -0.28
C THR A 195 0.72 35.69 -1.41
N ALA A 196 1.41 34.57 -1.64
CA ALA A 196 0.93 33.54 -2.56
C ALA A 196 -0.43 32.99 -2.08
N ALA A 197 -1.37 32.89 -2.99
CA ALA A 197 -2.81 32.77 -2.75
C ALA A 197 -3.28 31.62 -1.84
N ASP A 198 -2.44 30.63 -1.54
CA ASP A 198 -2.77 29.54 -0.61
C ASP A 198 -1.58 29.17 0.30
N PRO A 199 -1.61 29.59 1.59
CA PRO A 199 -0.55 29.26 2.55
C PRO A 199 -0.38 27.74 2.79
N SER A 200 -1.36 26.91 2.40
CA SER A 200 -1.30 25.45 2.54
C SER A 200 -0.42 24.78 1.48
N LEU A 201 -0.07 25.51 0.42
CA LEU A 201 0.79 25.05 -0.68
C LEU A 201 2.26 25.46 -0.49
N VAL A 202 2.63 25.97 0.66
CA VAL A 202 4.04 26.24 1.02
C VAL A 202 4.68 24.94 1.53
N LEU A 203 5.88 24.67 1.07
CA LEU A 203 6.67 23.52 1.53
C LEU A 203 7.12 23.75 2.98
N ARG A 204 6.43 23.13 3.91
CA ARG A 204 6.73 23.17 5.34
C ARG A 204 6.99 21.78 5.87
N PRO A 205 8.26 21.37 5.97
CA PRO A 205 8.64 20.09 6.56
C PRO A 205 8.17 19.99 8.01
N ARG A 206 7.99 18.75 8.48
CA ARG A 206 7.61 18.47 9.86
C ARG A 206 8.02 17.06 10.28
N HIS A 207 8.20 16.87 11.58
CA HIS A 207 8.40 15.53 12.12
C HIS A 207 7.07 14.81 12.32
N GLY A 208 7.03 13.54 11.92
CA GLY A 208 5.95 12.63 12.27
C GLY A 208 6.09 12.07 13.69
N PRO A 209 5.02 11.48 14.27
CA PRO A 209 5.06 10.87 15.60
C PRO A 209 5.83 9.55 15.65
N GLY A 210 6.07 8.89 14.49
CA GLY A 210 6.70 7.59 14.39
C GLY A 210 8.19 7.59 14.75
N ALA A 211 8.76 6.40 14.94
CA ALA A 211 10.19 6.22 15.12
C ALA A 211 10.97 6.58 13.84
N THR A 212 12.24 6.95 13.99
CA THR A 212 13.17 7.21 12.90
C THR A 212 14.35 6.22 12.93
N ALA A 213 15.07 6.05 11.81
CA ALA A 213 16.17 5.08 11.71
C ALA A 213 17.31 5.37 12.69
N ASP A 214 17.57 6.64 12.91
CA ASP A 214 18.53 7.20 13.88
C ASP A 214 18.03 7.15 15.34
N LYS A 215 16.80 6.66 15.57
CA LYS A 215 16.20 6.44 16.89
C LYS A 215 16.00 7.71 17.72
N LEU A 216 15.81 8.85 17.08
CA LEU A 216 15.45 10.10 17.76
C LEU A 216 13.98 10.10 18.15
N PHE A 217 13.67 10.65 19.33
CA PHE A 217 12.31 10.67 19.88
C PHE A 217 11.90 12.08 20.29
N GLY A 218 10.62 12.39 20.12
CA GLY A 218 10.03 13.64 20.57
C GLY A 218 10.80 14.85 20.04
N ASN A 219 11.27 15.71 20.95
CA ASN A 219 11.99 16.94 20.62
C ASN A 219 13.41 16.71 20.06
N GLU A 220 14.02 15.54 20.30
CA GLU A 220 15.34 15.22 19.74
C GLU A 220 15.33 15.25 18.21
N LYS A 221 14.19 14.99 17.58
CA LYS A 221 14.04 15.06 16.12
C LYS A 221 14.27 16.45 15.53
N PHE A 222 14.14 17.51 16.34
CA PHE A 222 14.42 18.88 15.90
C PHE A 222 15.90 19.20 15.95
N ASP A 223 16.72 18.32 16.55
CA ASP A 223 18.17 18.42 16.55
C ASP A 223 18.72 17.61 15.37
N LEU A 224 18.58 18.15 14.16
CA LEU A 224 19.03 17.56 12.92
C LEU A 224 20.55 17.74 12.79
N SER A 225 21.32 16.88 13.46
CA SER A 225 22.78 16.91 13.44
C SER A 225 23.42 16.25 12.21
N GLU A 226 22.64 15.47 11.46
CA GLU A 226 23.02 14.88 10.17
C GLU A 226 22.08 15.37 9.07
N TRP A 227 22.66 15.85 7.95
CA TRP A 227 21.89 16.26 6.77
C TRP A 227 22.54 15.73 5.51
N PRO A 228 21.83 14.95 4.67
CA PRO A 228 22.39 14.42 3.43
C PRO A 228 22.83 15.54 2.46
N ARG A 229 24.01 15.41 1.86
CA ARG A 229 24.56 16.40 0.91
C ARG A 229 23.59 16.63 -0.27
N ARG A 230 23.11 15.56 -0.89
CA ARG A 230 22.15 15.66 -2.01
C ARG A 230 20.80 16.29 -1.59
N LEU A 231 20.45 16.19 -0.32
CA LEU A 231 19.27 16.88 0.23
C LEU A 231 19.54 18.37 0.36
N ASP A 232 20.77 18.75 0.81
CA ASP A 232 21.22 20.13 0.95
C ASP A 232 21.26 20.87 -0.40
N ASP A 233 21.61 20.17 -1.48
CA ASP A 233 21.67 20.73 -2.83
C ASP A 233 20.29 21.25 -3.33
N VAL A 234 19.20 20.66 -2.87
CA VAL A 234 17.82 21.00 -3.29
C VAL A 234 17.04 21.69 -2.17
N PHE A 235 17.27 21.27 -0.94
CA PHE A 235 16.65 21.76 0.27
C PHE A 235 17.71 22.15 1.30
N PRO A 236 18.28 23.37 1.20
CA PRO A 236 19.38 23.80 2.04
C PRO A 236 19.06 23.69 3.53
N TYR A 237 19.97 23.11 4.31
CA TYR A 237 19.83 22.92 5.75
C TYR A 237 19.44 24.23 6.48
N GLY A 238 20.10 25.35 6.11
CA GLY A 238 19.84 26.65 6.71
C GLY A 238 18.44 27.20 6.51
N GLU A 239 17.75 26.76 5.45
CA GLU A 239 16.38 27.21 5.14
C GLU A 239 15.30 26.33 5.75
N TYR A 240 15.55 25.03 5.79
CA TYR A 240 14.54 24.05 6.16
C TYR A 240 14.67 23.48 7.57
N ALA A 241 15.90 23.38 8.09
CA ALA A 241 16.18 22.73 9.37
C ALA A 241 16.47 23.74 10.50
N VAL A 242 16.83 24.98 10.17
CA VAL A 242 17.17 26.00 11.16
C VAL A 242 15.95 26.88 11.48
N PRO A 243 15.60 27.08 12.76
CA PRO A 243 14.38 27.79 13.16
C PRO A 243 14.31 29.25 12.68
N ASN A 244 15.43 29.93 12.59
CA ASN A 244 15.57 31.29 12.06
C ASN A 244 17.04 31.65 11.79
N ALA A 245 17.27 32.71 11.03
CA ALA A 245 18.60 33.15 10.59
C ALA A 245 19.62 33.38 11.72
N ARG A 246 19.19 33.67 12.95
CA ARG A 246 20.06 33.92 14.10
C ARG A 246 20.89 32.70 14.51
N TYR A 247 20.35 31.50 14.23
CA TYR A 247 20.99 30.25 14.63
C TYR A 247 21.76 29.58 13.48
N ILE A 248 21.83 30.19 12.29
CA ILE A 248 22.45 29.57 11.10
C ILE A 248 23.91 29.23 11.37
N GLU A 249 24.72 30.19 11.85
CA GLU A 249 26.15 29.96 12.04
C GLU A 249 26.44 28.85 13.07
N ASP A 250 25.72 28.85 14.18
CA ASP A 250 25.91 27.85 15.23
C ASP A 250 25.51 26.45 14.71
N ARG A 251 24.39 26.36 14.03
CA ARG A 251 23.88 25.09 13.49
C ARG A 251 24.75 24.53 12.37
N TYR A 252 25.29 25.36 11.48
CA TYR A 252 26.24 24.89 10.44
C TYR A 252 27.57 24.39 11.01
N ARG A 253 27.96 24.81 12.21
CA ARG A 253 29.14 24.27 12.90
C ARG A 253 28.87 22.90 13.51
N GLU A 254 27.63 22.60 13.83
CA GLU A 254 27.22 21.37 14.52
C GLU A 254 26.72 20.28 13.55
N VAL A 255 26.18 20.66 12.39
CA VAL A 255 25.63 19.70 11.42
C VAL A 255 26.74 19.02 10.62
N THR A 256 26.59 17.71 10.44
CA THR A 256 27.40 16.93 9.53
C THR A 256 26.65 16.77 8.21
N LEU A 257 27.22 17.32 7.11
CA LEU A 257 26.72 17.04 5.77
C LEU A 257 27.23 15.66 5.34
N VAL A 258 26.30 14.73 5.17
CA VAL A 258 26.60 13.31 4.93
C VAL A 258 26.63 13.03 3.43
N GLU A 259 27.73 12.45 2.95
CA GLU A 259 27.85 12.06 1.55
C GLU A 259 26.96 10.83 1.22
N PRO A 260 26.57 10.64 -0.06
CA PRO A 260 25.62 9.59 -0.46
C PRO A 260 26.03 8.17 -0.02
N GLU A 261 27.34 7.88 0.00
CA GLU A 261 27.89 6.58 0.39
C GLU A 261 27.72 6.32 1.89
N ASP A 262 27.72 7.37 2.69
CA ASP A 262 27.64 7.32 4.16
C ASP A 262 26.21 7.56 4.69
N GLU A 263 25.24 7.87 3.80
CA GLU A 263 23.86 8.08 4.21
C GLU A 263 23.32 6.89 5.01
N ARG A 264 22.60 7.19 6.06
CA ARG A 264 21.97 6.17 6.90
C ARG A 264 20.90 5.41 6.10
N PRO A 265 20.97 4.06 6.04
CA PRO A 265 19.92 3.26 5.42
C PRO A 265 18.60 3.33 6.19
N VAL A 266 17.47 3.09 5.53
CA VAL A 266 16.21 2.80 6.23
C VAL A 266 16.38 1.56 7.10
N ARG A 267 15.78 1.57 8.29
CA ARG A 267 15.83 0.43 9.21
C ARG A 267 14.60 -0.44 9.02
N VAL A 268 14.78 -1.64 8.52
CA VAL A 268 13.69 -2.59 8.27
C VAL A 268 13.36 -3.35 9.54
N VAL A 269 12.09 -3.27 9.96
CA VAL A 269 11.58 -3.90 11.18
C VAL A 269 10.30 -4.66 10.93
N ALA A 270 10.08 -5.72 11.69
CA ALA A 270 8.83 -6.45 11.73
C ALA A 270 7.95 -5.90 12.86
N VAL A 271 6.74 -5.47 12.54
CA VAL A 271 5.74 -5.06 13.54
C VAL A 271 4.57 -6.05 13.57
N PRO A 272 3.96 -6.29 14.73
CA PRO A 272 2.81 -7.17 14.82
C PRO A 272 1.67 -6.68 13.93
N LYS A 273 1.09 -7.60 13.15
CA LYS A 273 -0.15 -7.38 12.37
C LYS A 273 -1.12 -8.51 12.61
N THR A 274 -0.67 -9.72 12.32
CA THR A 274 -1.38 -10.96 12.60
C THR A 274 -0.35 -12.01 13.02
N MET A 275 -0.79 -13.09 13.63
CA MET A 275 0.11 -14.18 14.00
C MET A 275 0.70 -14.91 12.77
N LYS A 276 0.04 -14.79 11.59
CA LYS A 276 0.49 -15.43 10.34
C LYS A 276 1.74 -14.74 9.79
N THR A 277 1.69 -13.42 9.66
CA THR A 277 2.75 -12.63 9.04
C THR A 277 2.83 -11.27 9.73
N PRO A 278 4.01 -10.83 10.19
CA PRO A 278 4.20 -9.47 10.65
C PRO A 278 4.07 -8.50 9.47
N ARG A 279 3.88 -7.23 9.76
CA ARG A 279 4.04 -6.16 8.78
C ARG A 279 5.50 -5.75 8.76
N ILE A 280 6.09 -5.66 7.58
CA ILE A 280 7.43 -5.09 7.42
C ILE A 280 7.30 -3.59 7.22
N ILE A 281 8.07 -2.84 7.98
CA ILE A 281 8.15 -1.38 7.90
C ILE A 281 9.62 -1.00 7.71
N ALA A 282 9.90 -0.12 6.75
CA ALA A 282 11.20 0.48 6.55
C ALA A 282 11.18 1.89 7.16
N ILE A 283 11.78 2.03 8.31
CA ILE A 283 11.81 3.27 9.08
C ILE A 283 12.85 4.21 8.45
N GLU A 284 12.42 5.39 8.06
CA GLU A 284 13.25 6.41 7.41
C GLU A 284 14.21 7.11 8.38
N PRO A 285 15.39 7.59 7.92
CA PRO A 285 16.18 8.57 8.64
C PRO A 285 15.40 9.87 8.90
N THR A 286 15.70 10.55 10.01
CA THR A 286 14.93 11.72 10.46
C THR A 286 14.91 12.83 9.42
N ALA A 287 16.04 13.20 8.83
CA ALA A 287 16.13 14.26 7.82
C ALA A 287 15.31 13.93 6.56
N MET A 288 15.41 12.68 6.07
CA MET A 288 14.62 12.21 4.91
C MET A 288 13.13 12.27 5.20
N GLN A 289 12.68 11.69 6.31
CA GLN A 289 11.27 11.69 6.68
C GLN A 289 10.73 13.10 6.88
N TYR A 290 11.53 14.00 7.45
CA TYR A 290 11.18 15.40 7.67
C TYR A 290 10.82 16.11 6.35
N MET A 291 11.68 16.01 5.35
CA MET A 291 11.44 16.61 4.02
C MET A 291 10.33 15.88 3.26
N GLN A 292 10.29 14.56 3.29
CA GLN A 292 9.20 13.76 2.71
C GLN A 292 7.82 14.20 3.22
N GLN A 293 7.68 14.49 4.51
CA GLN A 293 6.43 14.98 5.10
C GLN A 293 6.01 16.34 4.52
N GLY A 294 6.97 17.22 4.26
CA GLY A 294 6.72 18.51 3.60
C GLY A 294 6.18 18.33 2.19
N LEU A 295 6.89 17.55 1.38
CA LEU A 295 6.50 17.25 -0.02
C LEU A 295 5.15 16.52 -0.09
N SER A 296 4.96 15.49 0.73
CA SER A 296 3.73 14.70 0.78
C SER A 296 2.50 15.56 1.05
N ARG A 297 2.60 16.51 2.00
CA ARG A 297 1.48 17.42 2.31
C ARG A 297 1.09 18.31 1.12
N VAL A 298 2.07 18.86 0.44
CA VAL A 298 1.82 19.70 -0.74
C VAL A 298 1.23 18.84 -1.87
N LEU A 299 1.82 17.68 -2.14
CA LEU A 299 1.36 16.78 -3.19
C LEU A 299 -0.08 16.29 -2.96
N VAL A 300 -0.38 15.80 -1.75
CA VAL A 300 -1.73 15.37 -1.37
C VAL A 300 -2.72 16.53 -1.49
N ARG A 301 -2.33 17.73 -1.02
CA ARG A 301 -3.18 18.91 -1.12
C ARG A 301 -3.48 19.31 -2.57
N LEU A 302 -2.48 19.23 -3.44
CA LEU A 302 -2.66 19.50 -4.88
C LEU A 302 -3.61 18.50 -5.54
N ILE A 303 -3.51 17.22 -5.16
CA ILE A 303 -4.39 16.17 -5.69
C ILE A 303 -5.83 16.37 -5.19
N GLU A 304 -6.05 16.59 -3.90
CA GLU A 304 -7.38 16.62 -3.27
C GLU A 304 -8.07 18.00 -3.33
N ARG A 305 -7.36 19.06 -3.69
CA ARG A 305 -7.84 20.45 -3.63
C ARG A 305 -9.20 20.68 -4.26
N ASP A 306 -9.48 20.03 -5.38
CA ASP A 306 -10.73 20.11 -6.07
C ASP A 306 -11.12 18.77 -6.68
N SER A 307 -12.19 18.19 -6.17
CA SER A 307 -12.74 16.93 -6.70
C SER A 307 -13.28 17.04 -8.14
N ARG A 308 -13.42 18.25 -8.68
CA ARG A 308 -13.76 18.51 -10.09
C ARG A 308 -12.53 18.45 -10.99
N VAL A 309 -11.33 18.59 -10.42
CA VAL A 309 -10.08 18.35 -11.13
C VAL A 309 -9.89 16.84 -11.28
N LEU A 310 -9.44 16.39 -12.43
CA LEU A 310 -9.32 14.97 -12.77
C LEU A 310 -8.63 14.16 -11.67
N ALA A 311 -7.50 14.65 -11.14
CA ALA A 311 -6.73 13.98 -10.10
C ALA A 311 -7.55 13.74 -8.83
N GLY A 312 -8.22 14.75 -8.28
CA GLY A 312 -8.99 14.66 -7.04
C GLY A 312 -10.26 13.83 -7.16
N ALA A 313 -10.83 13.73 -8.37
CA ALA A 313 -11.99 12.87 -8.63
C ALA A 313 -11.60 11.39 -8.67
N LEU A 314 -10.40 11.06 -9.16
CA LEU A 314 -9.92 9.69 -9.36
C LEU A 314 -9.07 9.15 -8.21
N CYS A 315 -8.52 10.02 -7.37
CA CYS A 315 -7.63 9.64 -6.27
C CYS A 315 -7.97 10.43 -5.00
N GLY A 316 -7.87 9.80 -3.83
CA GLY A 316 -8.10 10.45 -2.55
C GLY A 316 -7.27 9.81 -1.45
N PHE A 317 -7.02 10.59 -0.37
CA PHE A 317 -6.19 10.18 0.77
C PHE A 317 -6.84 10.46 2.12
N ALA A 318 -7.65 11.51 2.24
CA ALA A 318 -8.29 11.91 3.48
C ALA A 318 -9.69 11.32 3.64
N ASP A 319 -10.49 11.29 2.56
CA ASP A 319 -11.88 10.81 2.56
C ASP A 319 -12.02 9.49 1.80
N GLN A 320 -12.33 8.43 2.56
CA GLN A 320 -12.59 7.08 2.04
C GLN A 320 -14.07 6.87 1.65
N MET A 321 -14.96 7.80 1.95
CA MET A 321 -16.40 7.63 1.68
C MET A 321 -16.72 7.37 0.21
N PRO A 322 -16.12 8.04 -0.78
CA PRO A 322 -16.38 7.75 -2.18
C PRO A 322 -16.08 6.28 -2.54
N ASN A 323 -14.94 5.74 -2.09
CA ASN A 323 -14.58 4.34 -2.33
C ASN A 323 -15.55 3.36 -1.64
N ARG A 324 -16.02 3.68 -0.42
CA ARG A 324 -17.02 2.86 0.29
C ARG A 324 -18.36 2.83 -0.43
N VAL A 325 -18.80 3.96 -0.98
CA VAL A 325 -20.02 4.06 -1.78
C VAL A 325 -19.90 3.22 -3.05
N MET A 326 -18.78 3.37 -3.78
CA MET A 326 -18.51 2.58 -4.99
C MET A 326 -18.41 1.09 -4.70
N ALA A 327 -17.75 0.69 -3.60
CA ALA A 327 -17.66 -0.71 -3.19
C ALA A 327 -19.05 -1.31 -2.86
N ARG A 328 -19.91 -0.53 -2.19
CA ARG A 328 -21.31 -0.94 -1.92
C ARG A 328 -22.11 -1.10 -3.22
N GLU A 329 -22.01 -0.14 -4.12
CA GLU A 329 -22.68 -0.20 -5.43
C GLU A 329 -22.21 -1.42 -6.23
N GLY A 330 -20.89 -1.62 -6.32
CA GLY A 330 -20.31 -2.80 -6.98
C GLY A 330 -20.80 -4.12 -6.39
N SER A 331 -20.91 -4.19 -5.05
CA SER A 331 -21.43 -5.35 -4.34
C SER A 331 -22.90 -5.65 -4.64
N LEU A 332 -23.72 -4.61 -4.88
CA LEU A 332 -25.16 -4.74 -5.17
C LEU A 332 -25.45 -5.02 -6.66
N THR A 333 -24.65 -4.43 -7.54
CA THR A 333 -24.95 -4.40 -8.99
C THR A 333 -24.04 -5.29 -9.82
N GLY A 334 -22.88 -5.68 -9.29
CA GLY A 334 -21.81 -6.34 -10.06
C GLY A 334 -21.10 -5.44 -11.08
N ALA A 335 -21.42 -4.12 -11.11
CA ALA A 335 -20.90 -3.20 -12.12
C ALA A 335 -19.50 -2.66 -11.81
N LEU A 336 -19.05 -2.74 -10.56
CA LEU A 336 -17.75 -2.27 -10.11
C LEU A 336 -17.03 -3.38 -9.32
N ALA A 337 -15.73 -3.48 -9.48
CA ALA A 337 -14.87 -4.39 -8.72
C ALA A 337 -14.02 -3.63 -7.70
N THR A 338 -13.78 -4.23 -6.55
CA THR A 338 -12.81 -3.75 -5.55
C THR A 338 -11.56 -4.62 -5.64
N LEU A 339 -10.42 -3.97 -5.85
CA LEU A 339 -9.11 -4.63 -5.94
C LEU A 339 -8.27 -4.26 -4.73
N ASP A 340 -7.52 -5.22 -4.20
CA ASP A 340 -6.53 -5.07 -3.12
C ASP A 340 -5.23 -5.71 -3.57
N LEU A 341 -4.13 -4.96 -3.53
CA LEU A 341 -2.84 -5.41 -4.03
C LEU A 341 -1.98 -5.95 -2.89
N SER A 342 -1.38 -7.11 -3.10
CA SER A 342 -0.42 -7.68 -2.16
C SER A 342 0.91 -6.97 -2.26
N GLU A 343 1.46 -6.52 -1.10
CA GLU A 343 2.77 -5.86 -1.02
C GLU A 343 2.87 -4.62 -1.93
N ALA A 344 1.76 -3.89 -2.07
CA ALA A 344 1.59 -2.81 -3.03
C ALA A 344 2.76 -1.81 -3.04
N SER A 345 3.08 -1.22 -1.87
CA SER A 345 4.16 -0.25 -1.73
C SER A 345 5.55 -0.82 -2.04
N ASP A 346 5.77 -2.10 -1.71
CA ASP A 346 7.05 -2.77 -1.94
C ASP A 346 7.28 -3.16 -3.41
N ARG A 347 6.24 -3.07 -4.27
CA ARG A 347 6.31 -3.43 -5.69
C ARG A 347 6.38 -2.25 -6.65
N VAL A 348 6.31 -1.02 -6.15
CA VAL A 348 6.53 0.18 -6.96
C VAL A 348 8.02 0.39 -7.16
N SER A 349 8.51 0.19 -8.39
CA SER A 349 9.93 0.37 -8.70
C SER A 349 10.34 1.84 -8.75
N HIS A 350 11.60 2.12 -8.41
CA HIS A 350 12.19 3.44 -8.57
C HIS A 350 12.15 3.89 -10.04
N LEU A 351 12.43 2.97 -10.98
CA LEU A 351 12.32 3.23 -12.42
C LEU A 351 10.93 3.74 -12.81
N LEU A 352 9.87 3.12 -12.27
CA LEU A 352 8.49 3.53 -12.58
C LEU A 352 8.21 4.94 -12.07
N VAL A 353 8.67 5.28 -10.87
CA VAL A 353 8.51 6.63 -10.30
C VAL A 353 9.31 7.67 -11.08
N GLN A 354 10.52 7.37 -11.53
CA GLN A 354 11.27 8.25 -12.41
C GLN A 354 10.53 8.53 -13.73
N ASN A 355 9.81 7.54 -14.26
CA ASN A 355 8.98 7.68 -15.44
C ASN A 355 7.66 8.40 -15.17
N LEU A 356 7.09 8.28 -13.97
CA LEU A 356 5.90 9.01 -13.52
C LEU A 356 6.14 10.53 -13.61
N VAL A 357 7.29 10.99 -13.16
CA VAL A 357 7.65 12.43 -13.11
C VAL A 357 8.60 12.86 -14.23
N HIS A 358 8.72 12.08 -15.29
CA HIS A 358 9.73 12.22 -16.34
C HIS A 358 9.82 13.64 -16.95
N ARG A 359 8.70 14.33 -17.16
CA ARG A 359 8.62 15.67 -17.76
C ARG A 359 8.88 16.82 -16.78
N TRP A 360 9.03 16.53 -15.49
CA TRP A 360 9.00 17.51 -14.42
C TRP A 360 10.32 17.46 -13.62
N PRO A 361 11.41 18.07 -14.14
CA PRO A 361 12.74 17.89 -13.57
C PRO A 361 12.83 18.32 -12.11
N LEU A 362 12.24 19.44 -11.70
CA LEU A 362 12.25 19.89 -10.30
C LEU A 362 11.48 18.92 -9.37
N VAL A 363 10.36 18.38 -9.85
CA VAL A 363 9.59 17.39 -9.09
C VAL A 363 10.37 16.09 -8.99
N LYS A 364 10.99 15.65 -10.09
CA LYS A 364 11.85 14.48 -10.10
C LYS A 364 13.01 14.62 -9.11
N GLU A 365 13.72 15.73 -9.17
CA GLU A 365 14.85 16.02 -8.29
C GLU A 365 14.41 16.03 -6.81
N ALA A 366 13.34 16.72 -6.47
CA ALA A 366 12.80 16.76 -5.11
C ALA A 366 12.44 15.38 -4.54
N ILE A 367 11.86 14.51 -5.38
CA ILE A 367 11.52 13.13 -5.03
C ILE A 367 12.81 12.29 -4.85
N GLU A 368 13.78 12.44 -5.75
CA GLU A 368 15.04 11.67 -5.72
C GLU A 368 15.89 12.01 -4.49
N VAL A 369 16.07 13.29 -4.17
CA VAL A 369 16.93 13.68 -3.04
C VAL A 369 16.32 13.33 -1.69
N THR A 370 15.01 13.14 -1.63
CA THR A 370 14.32 12.72 -0.39
C THR A 370 14.15 11.21 -0.27
N ARG A 371 14.50 10.42 -1.31
CA ARG A 371 14.40 8.97 -1.31
C ARG A 371 15.60 8.33 -0.61
N SER A 372 15.38 7.39 0.29
CA SER A 372 16.44 6.51 0.82
C SER A 372 16.81 5.44 -0.21
N THR A 373 18.11 5.21 -0.39
CA THR A 373 18.66 4.33 -1.44
C THR A 373 19.07 2.96 -0.94
N ARG A 374 19.18 2.78 0.39
CA ARG A 374 19.63 1.53 1.03
C ARG A 374 18.74 1.17 2.20
N ALA A 375 18.67 -0.14 2.50
CA ALA A 375 17.92 -0.69 3.63
C ALA A 375 18.79 -1.59 4.49
N ASP A 376 18.77 -1.38 5.81
CA ASP A 376 19.35 -2.29 6.80
C ASP A 376 18.27 -3.28 7.23
N VAL A 377 18.39 -4.51 6.72
CA VAL A 377 17.44 -5.60 6.94
C VAL A 377 17.93 -6.47 8.08
N GLN A 378 17.15 -6.55 9.14
CA GLN A 378 17.50 -7.31 10.35
C GLN A 378 17.87 -8.76 10.03
N GLY A 379 19.07 -9.17 10.42
CA GLY A 379 19.61 -10.54 10.22
C GLY A 379 20.09 -10.85 8.79
N ILE A 380 20.09 -9.85 7.89
CA ILE A 380 20.60 -9.98 6.51
C ILE A 380 21.71 -8.96 6.27
N GLY A 381 21.53 -7.70 6.67
CA GLY A 381 22.48 -6.60 6.46
C GLY A 381 21.93 -5.50 5.55
N VAL A 382 22.84 -4.61 5.11
CA VAL A 382 22.49 -3.48 4.25
C VAL A 382 22.43 -3.91 2.78
N ILE A 383 21.30 -3.60 2.14
CA ILE A 383 21.05 -3.87 0.71
C ILE A 383 20.69 -2.56 -0.03
N PRO A 384 21.00 -2.45 -1.33
CA PRO A 384 20.49 -1.38 -2.16
C PRO A 384 18.99 -1.57 -2.43
N LEU A 385 18.27 -0.48 -2.73
CA LEU A 385 16.83 -0.50 -3.02
C LEU A 385 16.57 -0.17 -4.50
N SER A 386 15.95 -1.09 -5.22
CA SER A 386 15.39 -0.91 -6.58
C SER A 386 13.91 -0.50 -6.53
N LYS A 387 13.18 -0.83 -5.46
CA LYS A 387 11.87 -0.26 -5.19
C LYS A 387 11.98 1.23 -4.86
N TYR A 388 10.93 1.98 -5.12
CA TYR A 388 10.92 3.41 -4.82
C TYR A 388 11.04 3.70 -3.33
N ALA A 389 10.16 3.12 -2.56
CA ALA A 389 10.09 3.25 -1.11
C ALA A 389 9.34 2.04 -0.53
N SER A 390 9.31 1.95 0.79
CA SER A 390 8.52 0.97 1.51
C SER A 390 7.60 1.66 2.50
N MET A 391 6.72 0.90 3.12
CA MET A 391 5.88 1.41 4.22
C MET A 391 6.76 2.01 5.33
N GLY A 392 6.70 3.32 5.49
CA GLY A 392 7.52 4.12 6.41
C GLY A 392 7.94 5.46 5.81
N SER A 393 8.15 5.55 4.49
CA SER A 393 8.31 6.82 3.81
C SER A 393 6.98 7.56 3.70
N ALA A 394 7.02 8.88 3.93
CA ALA A 394 5.81 9.71 3.83
C ALA A 394 5.32 9.91 2.39
N LEU A 395 6.17 9.67 1.40
CA LEU A 395 5.84 9.78 -0.01
C LEU A 395 5.31 8.47 -0.61
N THR A 396 5.44 7.34 0.08
CA THR A 396 4.98 6.05 -0.43
C THR A 396 3.52 6.11 -0.87
N PHE A 397 2.63 6.48 0.04
CA PHE A 397 1.19 6.45 -0.17
C PHE A 397 0.71 7.30 -1.37
N PRO A 398 1.06 8.61 -1.50
CA PRO A 398 0.64 9.38 -2.66
C PRO A 398 1.30 8.93 -3.96
N VAL A 399 2.56 8.50 -3.94
CA VAL A 399 3.28 8.12 -5.16
C VAL A 399 2.80 6.76 -5.70
N GLU A 400 2.58 5.77 -4.82
CA GLU A 400 2.04 4.47 -5.23
C GLU A 400 0.63 4.62 -5.82
N ALA A 401 -0.26 5.40 -5.20
CA ALA A 401 -1.60 5.66 -5.71
C ALA A 401 -1.57 6.28 -7.12
N MET A 402 -0.63 7.21 -7.36
CA MET A 402 -0.43 7.80 -8.68
C MET A 402 0.06 6.76 -9.71
N CYS A 403 1.00 5.90 -9.33
CA CYS A 403 1.49 4.81 -10.19
C CYS A 403 0.36 3.84 -10.52
N PHE A 404 -0.41 3.39 -9.53
CA PHE A 404 -1.48 2.42 -9.74
C PHE A 404 -2.61 2.99 -10.60
N LEU A 405 -3.03 4.23 -10.37
CA LEU A 405 -4.03 4.85 -11.23
C LEU A 405 -3.54 4.98 -12.68
N THR A 406 -2.26 5.29 -12.87
CA THR A 406 -1.66 5.34 -14.20
C THR A 406 -1.69 3.97 -14.89
N LEU A 407 -1.38 2.89 -14.16
CA LEU A 407 -1.44 1.52 -14.67
C LEU A 407 -2.88 1.06 -14.94
N VAL A 408 -3.84 1.43 -14.11
CA VAL A 408 -5.26 1.13 -14.32
C VAL A 408 -5.74 1.71 -15.66
N PHE A 409 -5.44 3.00 -15.92
CA PHE A 409 -5.85 3.62 -17.17
C PHE A 409 -5.07 3.09 -18.40
N LEU A 410 -3.84 2.64 -18.25
CA LEU A 410 -3.14 1.90 -19.30
C LEU A 410 -3.80 0.55 -19.59
N GLY A 411 -4.19 -0.19 -18.58
CA GLY A 411 -4.94 -1.45 -18.74
C GLY A 411 -6.27 -1.24 -19.45
N ILE A 412 -7.02 -0.20 -19.10
CA ILE A 412 -8.27 0.18 -19.77
C ILE A 412 -8.02 0.53 -21.24
N GLU A 413 -6.96 1.29 -21.53
CA GLU A 413 -6.59 1.68 -22.89
C GLU A 413 -6.25 0.45 -23.75
N TRP A 414 -5.52 -0.51 -23.19
CA TRP A 414 -5.20 -1.77 -23.89
C TRP A 414 -6.44 -2.62 -24.16
N GLU A 415 -7.30 -2.77 -23.16
CA GLU A 415 -8.53 -3.54 -23.30
C GLU A 415 -9.46 -2.94 -24.37
N GLN A 416 -9.54 -1.61 -24.44
CA GLN A 416 -10.36 -0.92 -25.43
C GLN A 416 -9.71 -0.82 -26.82
N GLY A 417 -8.42 -1.15 -26.96
CA GLY A 417 -7.66 -1.03 -28.21
C GLY A 417 -7.60 0.40 -28.77
N SER A 418 -7.82 1.42 -27.94
CA SER A 418 -7.87 2.81 -28.36
C SER A 418 -7.30 3.76 -27.30
N ARG A 419 -6.51 4.75 -27.74
CA ARG A 419 -5.91 5.74 -26.84
C ARG A 419 -6.96 6.56 -26.11
N LEU A 420 -6.78 6.71 -24.81
CA LEU A 420 -7.58 7.57 -23.96
C LEU A 420 -7.13 9.03 -24.08
N THR A 421 -8.10 9.92 -24.11
CA THR A 421 -7.93 11.38 -23.97
C THR A 421 -8.46 11.82 -22.61
N ARG A 422 -8.11 13.04 -22.18
CA ARG A 422 -8.63 13.61 -20.93
C ARG A 422 -10.17 13.66 -20.94
N ASP A 423 -10.76 14.09 -22.04
CA ASP A 423 -12.22 14.22 -22.16
C ASP A 423 -12.92 12.87 -22.02
N ARG A 424 -12.34 11.82 -22.63
CA ARG A 424 -12.87 10.45 -22.47
C ARG A 424 -12.71 9.93 -21.04
N ILE A 425 -11.60 10.22 -20.37
CA ILE A 425 -11.45 9.85 -18.96
C ILE A 425 -12.53 10.53 -18.11
N ILE A 426 -12.79 11.80 -18.36
CA ILE A 426 -13.82 12.57 -17.65
C ILE A 426 -15.22 12.03 -17.94
N SER A 427 -15.57 11.80 -19.20
CA SER A 427 -16.91 11.37 -19.57
C SER A 427 -17.24 9.93 -19.16
N ASP A 428 -16.27 9.02 -19.30
CA ASP A 428 -16.54 7.58 -19.23
C ASP A 428 -16.18 6.94 -17.88
N PHE A 429 -15.23 7.56 -17.11
CA PHE A 429 -14.63 6.90 -15.95
C PHE A 429 -14.75 7.67 -14.63
N LEU A 430 -15.13 8.95 -14.62
CA LEU A 430 -15.42 9.63 -13.36
C LEU A 430 -16.57 8.94 -12.62
N GLY A 431 -16.40 8.66 -11.33
CA GLY A 431 -17.34 7.88 -10.53
C GLY A 431 -17.33 6.38 -10.78
N ARG A 432 -16.47 5.87 -11.69
CA ARG A 432 -16.33 4.43 -11.98
C ARG A 432 -14.93 3.88 -11.68
N VAL A 433 -13.93 4.73 -11.66
CA VAL A 433 -12.54 4.39 -11.29
C VAL A 433 -12.11 5.31 -10.16
N ARG A 434 -11.59 4.75 -9.08
CA ARG A 434 -11.01 5.52 -7.98
C ARG A 434 -9.96 4.69 -7.23
N VAL A 435 -8.85 5.32 -6.89
CA VAL A 435 -7.79 4.77 -6.04
C VAL A 435 -7.80 5.47 -4.69
N TYR A 436 -7.64 4.71 -3.62
CA TYR A 436 -7.46 5.20 -2.26
C TYR A 436 -6.28 4.44 -1.63
N GLY A 437 -5.09 5.00 -1.78
CA GLY A 437 -3.85 4.37 -1.33
C GLY A 437 -3.45 3.16 -2.15
N ASP A 438 -3.30 2.06 -1.43
CA ASP A 438 -2.93 0.73 -1.94
C ASP A 438 -4.11 -0.08 -2.50
#